data_0bdb109345484383c575beca66c7ff70
#
_entry.id   0bdb109345484383c575beca66c7ff70
#
_cell.length_a   1.000
_cell.length_b   1.000
_cell.length_c   1.000
_cell.angle_alpha   90.00
_cell.angle_beta   90.00
_cell.angle_gamma   90.00
#
_symmetry.space_group_name_H-M   'P 1'
#
loop_
_entity.id
_entity.type
_entity.pdbx_description
1 polymer ?
#
loop_
_entity_poly.entity_id
_entity_poly.type
_entity_poly.pdbx_seq_one_letter_code
_entity_poly.pdbx_strand_id
1 'polypeptide(L)' 'MSHISAWMNEEYLAKCVVDPTKKTFYLYSNEGDTKEVVCDNTEQFMNVLSVVRSSCPEDRLVYTDV' A
#
# COMPACT_ATOMS: atom_id res chain seq x y z
N MET A 1 -13.78 0.17 -13.05
CA MET A 1 -13.30 0.52 -12.60
C MET A 1 -12.60 0.38 -11.68
N SER A 2 -11.72 0.46 -11.73
CA SER A 2 -10.94 0.06 -10.63
C SER A 2 -10.48 1.23 -9.81
N HIS A 3 -10.99 1.31 -8.63
CA HIS A 3 -10.57 2.37 -7.75
C HIS A 3 -9.15 2.14 -7.28
N ILE A 4 -8.71 0.91 -7.28
CA ILE A 4 -7.35 0.60 -6.86
C ILE A 4 -6.34 1.30 -7.74
N SER A 5 -6.59 1.33 -9.04
CA SER A 5 -5.68 2.01 -9.95
C SER A 5 -5.61 3.51 -9.68
N ALA A 6 -6.70 4.07 -9.18
CA ALA A 6 -6.74 5.51 -8.94
C ALA A 6 -5.81 5.93 -7.82
N TRP A 7 -5.68 5.13 -6.77
CA TRP A 7 -4.80 5.51 -5.67
C TRP A 7 -3.46 4.80 -5.72
N MET A 8 -3.23 3.94 -6.69
CA MET A 8 -1.97 3.23 -6.84
C MET A 8 -1.16 3.75 -8.02
N ASN A 9 -1.19 5.05 -8.26
CA ASN A 9 -0.38 5.57 -9.34
C ASN A 9 1.07 5.70 -8.87
N GLU A 10 1.97 5.95 -9.82
CA GLU A 10 3.40 5.94 -9.54
C GLU A 10 3.81 6.99 -8.51
N GLU A 11 3.02 8.02 -8.40
CA GLU A 11 3.33 9.10 -7.49
C GLU A 11 3.38 8.60 -6.04
N TYR A 12 2.56 7.63 -5.74
CA TYR A 12 2.47 7.09 -4.38
C TYR A 12 3.26 5.81 -4.17
N LEU A 13 4.20 5.55 -5.06
CA LEU A 13 5.01 4.35 -4.95
C LEU A 13 6.44 4.64 -4.58
N ALA A 14 6.71 5.83 -4.06
CA ALA A 14 8.04 6.16 -3.56
C ALA A 14 8.38 5.28 -2.37
N LYS A 15 7.38 4.97 -1.55
CA LYS A 15 7.56 4.08 -0.42
C LYS A 15 6.21 3.52 -0.03
N CYS A 16 6.16 2.23 0.24
CA CYS A 16 4.94 1.57 0.68
C CYS A 16 5.22 0.87 2.01
N VAL A 17 4.42 1.20 3.01
CA VAL A 17 4.55 0.58 4.32
C VAL A 17 3.32 -0.28 4.56
N VAL A 18 3.55 -1.53 4.94
CA VAL A 18 2.47 -2.48 5.17
C VAL A 18 2.40 -2.79 6.65
N ASP A 19 1.24 -2.62 7.24
CA ASP A 19 1.00 -2.93 8.64
C ASP A 19 0.02 -4.09 8.72
N PRO A 20 0.51 -5.33 8.82
CA PRO A 20 -0.38 -6.49 8.84
C PRO A 20 -1.27 -6.53 10.08
N THR A 21 -0.77 -6.03 11.19
CA THR A 21 -1.53 -6.05 12.43
C THR A 21 -2.78 -5.20 12.32
N LYS A 22 -2.66 -4.05 11.67
CA LYS A 22 -3.78 -3.14 11.52
C LYS A 22 -4.47 -3.27 10.17
N LYS A 23 -3.97 -4.16 9.31
CA LYS A 23 -4.49 -4.36 7.96
C LYS A 23 -4.53 -3.02 7.23
N THR A 24 -3.45 -2.27 7.34
CA THR A 24 -3.38 -0.91 6.80
C THR A 24 -2.14 -0.76 5.94
N PHE A 25 -2.27 0.03 4.89
CA PHE A 25 -1.15 0.36 4.01
C PHE A 25 -0.94 1.86 4.04
N TYR A 26 0.33 2.27 4.09
CA TYR A 26 0.69 3.68 4.02
C TYR A 26 1.53 3.88 2.77
N LEU A 27 1.03 4.71 1.87
CA LEU A 27 1.68 4.96 0.59
C LEU A 27 2.22 6.38 0.59
N TYR A 28 3.48 6.51 0.24
CA TYR A 28 4.16 7.81 0.27
C TYR A 28 4.51 8.25 -1.13
N SER A 29 4.32 9.52 -1.41
CA SER A 29 4.69 10.09 -2.70
C SER A 29 6.08 10.74 -2.60
N ASN A 30 6.63 11.07 -3.76
CA ASN A 30 7.91 11.78 -3.81
C ASN A 30 7.81 13.18 -3.23
N GLU A 31 6.61 13.69 -3.15
CA GLU A 31 6.40 15.06 -2.67
C GLU A 31 6.08 15.12 -1.19
N GLY A 32 6.11 13.97 -0.53
CA GLY A 32 5.85 13.93 0.90
C GLY A 32 4.41 13.69 1.29
N ASP A 33 3.55 13.46 0.32
CA ASP A 33 2.16 13.13 0.62
C ASP A 33 2.04 11.70 1.09
N THR A 34 1.10 11.45 1.97
CA THR A 34 0.85 10.11 2.50
C THR A 34 -0.60 9.74 2.25
N LYS A 35 -0.80 8.50 1.83
CA LYS A 35 -2.13 7.97 1.63
C LYS A 35 -2.28 6.72 2.48
N GLU A 36 -3.36 6.66 3.24
CA GLU A 36 -3.61 5.53 4.12
C GLU A 36 -4.76 4.70 3.56
N VAL A 37 -4.56 3.40 3.47
CA VAL A 37 -5.58 2.49 2.99
C VAL A 37 -5.85 1.48 4.09
N VAL A 38 -7.07 1.50 4.61
CA VAL A 38 -7.47 0.61 5.70
C VAL A 38 -8.37 -0.48 5.13
N CYS A 39 -8.04 -1.72 5.43
CA CYS A 39 -8.81 -2.86 4.97
C CYS A 39 -9.70 -3.39 6.09
N ASP A 40 -10.89 -3.85 5.72
CA ASP A 40 -11.87 -4.29 6.71
C ASP A 40 -11.62 -5.70 7.21
N ASN A 41 -11.07 -6.56 6.37
CA ASN A 41 -10.83 -7.94 6.75
C ASN A 41 -9.57 -8.45 6.09
N THR A 42 -9.20 -9.66 6.47
CA THR A 42 -7.95 -10.25 5.99
C THR A 42 -7.99 -10.50 4.49
N GLU A 43 -9.12 -10.93 3.97
CA GLU A 43 -9.22 -11.21 2.54
C GLU A 43 -8.98 -9.94 1.73
N GLN A 44 -9.58 -8.85 2.14
CA GLN A 44 -9.38 -7.58 1.46
C GLN A 44 -7.92 -7.14 1.60
N PHE A 45 -7.35 -7.33 2.78
CA PHE A 45 -5.95 -6.98 3.01
C PHE A 45 -5.03 -7.75 2.06
N MET A 46 -5.27 -9.05 1.90
CA MET A 46 -4.44 -9.85 1.03
C MET A 46 -4.58 -9.46 -0.43
N ASN A 47 -5.79 -9.09 -0.84
CA ASN A 47 -6.00 -8.65 -2.21
C ASN A 47 -5.25 -7.35 -2.50
N VAL A 48 -5.33 -6.40 -1.58
CA VAL A 48 -4.62 -5.13 -1.74
C VAL A 48 -3.12 -5.36 -1.68
N LEU A 49 -2.68 -6.24 -0.79
CA LEU A 49 -1.26 -6.53 -0.67
C LEU A 49 -0.72 -7.09 -1.98
N SER A 50 -1.49 -7.93 -2.64
CA SER A 50 -1.07 -8.50 -3.92
C SER A 50 -0.86 -7.39 -4.95
N VAL A 51 -1.75 -6.41 -4.98
CA VAL A 51 -1.63 -5.28 -5.89
C VAL A 51 -0.41 -4.43 -5.54
N VAL A 52 -0.22 -4.16 -4.26
CA VAL A 52 0.91 -3.36 -3.81
C VAL A 52 2.23 -4.03 -4.18
N ARG A 53 2.32 -5.33 -3.95
CA ARG A 53 3.56 -6.06 -4.25
C ARG A 53 3.84 -6.11 -5.75
N SER A 54 2.80 -6.09 -6.55
CA SER A 54 2.99 -6.10 -8.00
C SER A 54 3.41 -4.73 -8.52
N SER A 55 3.00 -3.67 -7.84
CA SER A 55 3.23 -2.32 -8.33
C SER A 55 4.44 -1.64 -7.69
N CYS A 56 4.76 -1.99 -6.46
CA CYS A 56 5.82 -1.33 -5.71
C CYS A 56 7.09 -2.18 -5.72
N PRO A 57 8.24 -1.60 -6.05
CA PRO A 57 9.49 -2.35 -6.00
C PRO A 57 9.75 -2.88 -4.61
N GLU A 58 10.36 -4.05 -4.55
CA GLU A 58 10.58 -4.73 -3.29
C GLU A 58 11.44 -3.93 -2.33
N ASP A 59 12.39 -3.19 -2.87
CA ASP A 59 13.28 -2.40 -2.02
C ASP A 59 12.60 -1.16 -1.46
N ARG A 60 11.40 -0.85 -1.93
CA ARG A 60 10.62 0.27 -1.40
C ARG A 60 9.43 -0.20 -0.59
N LEU A 61 9.28 -1.49 -0.44
CA LEU A 61 8.17 -2.08 0.30
C LEU A 61 8.67 -2.43 1.69
N VAL A 62 8.07 -1.83 2.70
CA VAL A 62 8.47 -2.02 4.08
C VAL A 62 7.32 -2.63 4.87
N TYR A 63 7.61 -3.63 5.67
CA TYR A 63 6.61 -4.23 6.54
C TYR A 63 6.87 -3.77 7.97
N THR A 64 5.85 -3.24 8.60
CA THR A 64 5.95 -2.94 10.01
C THR A 64 5.52 -4.18 10.76
N ASP A 65 6.36 -4.60 11.67
CA ASP A 65 6.12 -5.86 12.33
C ASP A 65 6.29 -5.63 13.82
N VAL A 66 5.26 -5.22 14.44
CA VAL A 66 5.36 -4.85 15.86
C VAL A 66 4.62 -5.80 16.74
#